data_d81e2d8e261b4a22c4f86821ab2b56f2
#
_entry.id   d81e2d8e261b4a22c4f86821ab2b56f2
#
_cell.length_a   1.000
_cell.length_b   1.000
_cell.length_c   1.000
_cell.angle_alpha   90.00
_cell.angle_beta   90.00
_cell.angle_gamma   90.00
#
_symmetry.space_group_name_H-M   'P 1'
#
loop_
_entity.id
_entity.type
_entity.pdbx_description
1 polymer ?
#
loop_
_entity_poly.entity_id
_entity_poly.type
_entity_poly.pdbx_seq_one_letter_code
_entity_poly.pdbx_strand_id
1 'polypeptide(L)'
;LHFFDGRIAQVQALKVAVLGTDSAVGKRTTAWLLVDAFRTAGRRAELVGTGQTAWLQGARHSLILDSLINDFVSGEIEHAVWSCWEDGRPDVIVLEGQGSLLNPAYPGGFELLAAGRPDVVVMQHAPARREYDGFPGNRLHDLPTQIRAVELISGRRVGAVTINHEDLDAAGIEAARAAITAETGLPAFDVLREGADGLCRALSPWLHEADARRGSGVAGRDG
;
A
#
# COMPACT_ATOMS: atom_id res chain seq x y z
N LEU A 1 6.82 -21.90 -8.36
CA LEU A 1 7.19 -21.12 -7.17
C LEU A 1 8.58 -20.51 -7.39
N HIS A 2 8.78 -19.27 -6.95
CA HIS A 2 9.99 -18.49 -7.19
C HIS A 2 10.71 -18.21 -5.85
N PHE A 3 12.02 -18.25 -5.86
CA PHE A 3 12.84 -17.69 -4.80
C PHE A 3 13.12 -16.22 -5.11
N PHE A 4 13.32 -15.43 -4.06
CA PHE A 4 13.77 -14.04 -4.21
C PHE A 4 15.16 -14.00 -4.86
N ASP A 5 15.31 -13.26 -5.96
CA ASP A 5 16.57 -13.17 -6.72
C ASP A 5 17.04 -11.71 -6.96
N GLY A 6 16.29 -10.72 -6.50
CA GLY A 6 16.66 -9.32 -6.57
C GLY A 6 16.16 -8.58 -7.81
N ARG A 7 15.34 -9.21 -8.68
CA ARG A 7 14.75 -8.54 -9.87
C ARG A 7 13.93 -7.32 -9.54
N ILE A 8 13.38 -7.23 -8.33
CA ILE A 8 12.66 -6.05 -7.86
C ILE A 8 13.45 -4.75 -8.05
N ALA A 9 14.78 -4.81 -8.03
CA ALA A 9 15.65 -3.66 -8.27
C ALA A 9 15.55 -3.10 -9.71
N GLN A 10 15.06 -3.88 -10.66
CA GLN A 10 14.86 -3.47 -12.05
C GLN A 10 13.55 -2.72 -12.27
N VAL A 11 12.62 -2.81 -11.31
CA VAL A 11 11.31 -2.16 -11.39
C VAL A 11 11.45 -0.65 -11.15
N GLN A 12 11.22 0.13 -12.20
CA GLN A 12 11.37 1.58 -12.18
C GLN A 12 10.04 2.33 -11.93
N ALA A 13 8.91 1.60 -11.86
CA ALA A 13 7.63 2.18 -11.48
C ALA A 13 7.68 2.76 -10.07
N LEU A 14 6.85 3.77 -9.79
CA LEU A 14 6.51 4.11 -8.43
C LEU A 14 5.79 2.91 -7.79
N LYS A 15 6.32 2.37 -6.71
CA LYS A 15 5.68 1.31 -5.92
C LYS A 15 5.05 1.90 -4.67
N VAL A 16 3.73 1.81 -4.57
CA VAL A 16 2.96 2.28 -3.41
C VAL A 16 2.40 1.07 -2.67
N ALA A 17 2.75 0.88 -1.41
CA ALA A 17 2.11 -0.13 -0.59
C ALA A 17 0.94 0.48 0.20
N VAL A 18 -0.23 -0.15 0.13
CA VAL A 18 -1.38 0.20 0.97
C VAL A 18 -1.42 -0.79 2.13
N LEU A 19 -0.86 -0.41 3.26
CA LEU A 19 -0.91 -1.17 4.50
C LEU A 19 -2.05 -0.69 5.40
N GLY A 20 -2.30 -1.37 6.49
CA GLY A 20 -3.38 -1.00 7.40
C GLY A 20 -2.99 -1.15 8.86
N THR A 21 -3.73 -0.47 9.71
CA THR A 21 -3.59 -0.60 11.17
C THR A 21 -4.25 -1.87 11.71
N ASP A 22 -5.08 -2.52 10.88
CA ASP A 22 -5.79 -3.74 11.25
C ASP A 22 -6.24 -4.52 10.01
N SER A 23 -6.83 -5.71 10.21
CA SER A 23 -7.59 -6.46 9.23
C SER A 23 -8.89 -5.71 8.88
N ALA A 24 -9.45 -6.00 7.70
CA ALA A 24 -10.76 -5.48 7.25
C ALA A 24 -10.95 -3.95 7.33
N VAL A 25 -9.88 -3.16 7.32
CA VAL A 25 -9.96 -1.68 7.35
C VAL A 25 -10.20 -1.05 5.97
N GLY A 26 -10.21 -1.84 4.88
CA GLY A 26 -10.49 -1.34 3.53
C GLY A 26 -9.27 -1.14 2.62
N LYS A 27 -8.10 -1.74 2.94
CA LYS A 27 -6.86 -1.64 2.15
C LYS A 27 -7.06 -1.87 0.66
N ARG A 28 -7.74 -2.97 0.28
CA ARG A 28 -8.01 -3.33 -1.12
C ARG A 28 -8.84 -2.28 -1.85
N THR A 29 -9.90 -1.78 -1.21
CA THR A 29 -10.75 -0.74 -1.79
C THR A 29 -9.95 0.52 -2.05
N THR A 30 -9.15 0.96 -1.08
CA THR A 30 -8.24 2.10 -1.24
C THR A 30 -7.22 1.86 -2.35
N ALA A 31 -6.65 0.67 -2.45
CA ALA A 31 -5.69 0.32 -3.49
C ALA A 31 -6.31 0.42 -4.90
N TRP A 32 -7.52 -0.11 -5.11
CA TRP A 32 -8.24 0.03 -6.37
C TRP A 32 -8.58 1.48 -6.70
N LEU A 33 -9.14 2.23 -5.75
CA LEU A 33 -9.46 3.66 -5.96
C LEU A 33 -8.22 4.48 -6.30
N LEU A 34 -7.09 4.16 -5.70
CA LEU A 34 -5.82 4.83 -6.00
C LEU A 34 -5.31 4.49 -7.42
N VAL A 35 -5.41 3.23 -7.84
CA VAL A 35 -5.09 2.83 -9.23
C VAL A 35 -5.96 3.61 -10.21
N ASP A 36 -7.26 3.68 -9.97
CA ASP A 36 -8.19 4.40 -10.84
C ASP A 36 -7.92 5.91 -10.86
N ALA A 37 -7.56 6.51 -9.73
CA ALA A 37 -7.17 7.92 -9.67
C ALA A 37 -5.90 8.20 -10.48
N PHE A 38 -4.88 7.34 -10.40
CA PHE A 38 -3.69 7.47 -11.24
C PHE A 38 -4.01 7.31 -12.73
N ARG A 39 -4.89 6.37 -13.10
CA ARG A 39 -5.34 6.18 -14.48
C ARG A 39 -6.09 7.42 -15.00
N THR A 40 -6.97 7.98 -14.18
CA THR A 40 -7.69 9.24 -14.49
C THR A 40 -6.72 10.41 -14.66
N ALA A 41 -5.63 10.43 -13.90
CA ALA A 41 -4.55 11.42 -14.06
C ALA A 41 -3.61 11.14 -15.25
N GLY A 42 -3.96 10.18 -16.14
CA GLY A 42 -3.21 9.86 -17.35
C GLY A 42 -1.98 8.99 -17.14
N ARG A 43 -1.88 8.32 -15.99
CA ARG A 43 -0.78 7.39 -15.68
C ARG A 43 -1.18 5.94 -15.91
N ARG A 44 -0.26 5.13 -16.40
CA ARG A 44 -0.43 3.67 -16.43
C ARG A 44 -0.24 3.16 -15.01
N ALA A 45 -1.28 2.65 -14.39
CA ALA A 45 -1.25 2.16 -13.03
C ALA A 45 -1.85 0.76 -12.95
N GLU A 46 -1.21 -0.12 -12.18
CA GLU A 46 -1.62 -1.51 -12.00
C GLU A 46 -1.66 -1.87 -10.52
N LEU A 47 -2.57 -2.81 -10.17
CA LEU A 47 -2.65 -3.41 -8.85
C LEU A 47 -1.90 -4.74 -8.84
N VAL A 48 -1.08 -4.94 -7.83
CA VAL A 48 -0.61 -6.26 -7.41
C VAL A 48 -1.39 -6.66 -6.16
N GLY A 49 -2.32 -7.61 -6.34
CA GLY A 49 -3.16 -8.13 -5.27
C GLY A 49 -2.45 -9.25 -4.51
N THR A 50 -2.63 -9.31 -3.19
CA THR A 50 -1.99 -10.31 -2.34
C THR A 50 -2.97 -11.33 -1.74
N GLY A 51 -4.23 -11.28 -2.13
CA GLY A 51 -5.28 -12.18 -1.65
C GLY A 51 -6.23 -12.63 -2.74
N GLN A 52 -6.92 -13.74 -2.49
CA GLN A 52 -7.88 -14.33 -3.43
C GLN A 52 -8.98 -13.37 -3.88
N THR A 53 -9.36 -12.42 -3.04
CA THR A 53 -10.44 -11.48 -3.37
C THR A 53 -9.99 -10.44 -4.40
N ALA A 54 -8.73 -9.99 -4.37
CA ALA A 54 -8.19 -9.11 -5.40
C ALA A 54 -8.14 -9.83 -6.76
N TRP A 55 -7.74 -11.10 -6.76
CA TRP A 55 -7.77 -11.95 -7.94
C TRP A 55 -9.18 -12.10 -8.52
N LEU A 56 -10.17 -12.41 -7.66
CA LEU A 56 -11.57 -12.52 -8.07
C LEU A 56 -12.16 -11.19 -8.59
N GLN A 57 -11.63 -10.05 -8.15
CA GLN A 57 -12.00 -8.73 -8.64
C GLN A 57 -11.29 -8.33 -9.95
N GLY A 58 -10.49 -9.23 -10.52
CA GLY A 58 -9.84 -9.01 -11.81
C GLY A 58 -8.45 -8.39 -11.73
N ALA A 59 -7.78 -8.40 -10.58
CA ALA A 59 -6.37 -8.03 -10.51
C ALA A 59 -5.56 -8.95 -11.42
N ARG A 60 -4.96 -8.39 -12.47
CA ARG A 60 -4.21 -9.14 -13.47
C ARG A 60 -2.95 -9.78 -12.88
N HIS A 61 -2.30 -9.07 -12.00
CA HIS A 61 -1.13 -9.52 -11.25
C HIS A 61 -1.53 -9.74 -9.80
N SER A 62 -1.54 -10.99 -9.35
CA SER A 62 -1.96 -11.32 -8.01
C SER A 62 -1.33 -12.61 -7.53
N LEU A 63 -1.21 -12.72 -6.22
CA LEU A 63 -0.78 -13.93 -5.52
C LEU A 63 -1.68 -14.13 -4.30
N ILE A 64 -1.73 -15.35 -3.79
CA ILE A 64 -2.49 -15.67 -2.58
C ILE A 64 -1.48 -15.99 -1.49
N LEU A 65 -1.07 -14.99 -0.72
CA LEU A 65 -0.02 -15.12 0.30
C LEU A 65 -0.33 -16.21 1.33
N ASP A 66 -1.58 -16.30 1.76
CA ASP A 66 -2.03 -17.27 2.77
C ASP A 66 -1.88 -18.75 2.33
N SER A 67 -1.67 -18.99 1.04
CA SER A 67 -1.50 -20.33 0.48
C SER A 67 -0.06 -20.70 0.17
N LEU A 68 0.87 -19.79 0.39
CA LEU A 68 2.28 -19.99 0.04
C LEU A 68 3.06 -20.64 1.19
N ILE A 69 3.99 -21.51 0.81
CA ILE A 69 5.03 -21.97 1.72
C ILE A 69 5.97 -20.80 2.01
N ASN A 70 6.32 -20.59 3.27
CA ASN A 70 7.06 -19.41 3.74
C ASN A 70 8.33 -19.11 2.95
N ASP A 71 9.08 -20.13 2.53
CA ASP A 71 10.33 -19.99 1.78
C ASP A 71 10.15 -19.29 0.43
N PHE A 72 8.95 -19.33 -0.14
CA PHE A 72 8.63 -18.75 -1.44
C PHE A 72 7.90 -17.40 -1.36
N VAL A 73 7.42 -17.00 -0.19
CA VAL A 73 6.60 -15.77 -0.03
C VAL A 73 7.30 -14.55 -0.63
N SER A 74 8.54 -14.32 -0.27
CA SER A 74 9.32 -13.16 -0.77
C SER A 74 9.56 -13.23 -2.27
N GLY A 75 9.84 -14.42 -2.80
CA GLY A 75 10.06 -14.62 -4.23
C GLY A 75 8.79 -14.47 -5.06
N GLU A 76 7.66 -14.92 -4.55
CA GLU A 76 6.37 -14.74 -5.24
C GLU A 76 5.90 -13.29 -5.24
N ILE A 77 6.13 -12.54 -4.15
CA ILE A 77 5.88 -11.09 -4.12
C ILE A 77 6.75 -10.38 -5.16
N GLU A 78 8.05 -10.65 -5.15
CA GLU A 78 8.98 -10.09 -6.14
C GLU A 78 8.55 -10.43 -7.56
N HIS A 79 8.23 -11.69 -7.82
CA HIS A 79 7.80 -12.17 -9.13
C HIS A 79 6.54 -11.48 -9.62
N ALA A 80 5.53 -11.31 -8.76
CA ALA A 80 4.28 -10.62 -9.12
C ALA A 80 4.53 -9.15 -9.49
N VAL A 81 5.34 -8.43 -8.71
CA VAL A 81 5.68 -7.03 -8.98
C VAL A 81 6.54 -6.90 -10.24
N TRP A 82 7.53 -7.77 -10.40
CA TRP A 82 8.40 -7.77 -11.56
C TRP A 82 7.64 -8.13 -12.84
N SER A 83 6.77 -9.16 -12.81
CA SER A 83 5.92 -9.53 -13.95
C SER A 83 4.97 -8.40 -14.34
N CYS A 84 4.38 -7.72 -13.36
CA CYS A 84 3.57 -6.53 -13.61
C CYS A 84 4.37 -5.44 -14.35
N TRP A 85 5.62 -5.24 -13.94
CA TRP A 85 6.52 -4.31 -14.60
C TRP A 85 6.90 -4.76 -16.02
N GLU A 86 7.24 -6.04 -16.23
CA GLU A 86 7.61 -6.56 -17.56
C GLU A 86 6.45 -6.50 -18.55
N ASP A 87 5.25 -6.83 -18.12
CA ASP A 87 4.06 -6.92 -18.99
C ASP A 87 3.63 -5.58 -19.60
N GLY A 88 3.74 -4.49 -18.86
CA GLY A 88 3.14 -3.22 -19.28
C GLY A 88 3.98 -1.98 -19.01
N ARG A 89 5.12 -2.11 -18.34
CA ARG A 89 5.95 -0.98 -17.88
C ARG A 89 5.11 0.13 -17.26
N PRO A 90 4.23 -0.18 -16.27
CA PRO A 90 3.37 0.83 -15.69
C PRO A 90 4.19 1.96 -15.03
N ASP A 91 3.57 3.13 -14.90
CA ASP A 91 4.17 4.26 -14.19
C ASP A 91 4.07 4.07 -12.68
N VAL A 92 3.00 3.38 -12.25
CA VAL A 92 2.69 3.13 -10.85
C VAL A 92 2.25 1.67 -10.65
N ILE A 93 2.76 1.05 -9.60
CA ILE A 93 2.31 -0.26 -9.11
C ILE A 93 1.82 -0.06 -7.68
N VAL A 94 0.55 -0.36 -7.43
CA VAL A 94 -0.03 -0.34 -6.09
C VAL A 94 -0.04 -1.75 -5.53
N LEU A 95 0.55 -1.94 -4.36
CA LEU A 95 0.64 -3.22 -3.67
C LEU A 95 -0.42 -3.27 -2.57
N GLU A 96 -1.30 -4.25 -2.61
CA GLU A 96 -2.28 -4.49 -1.54
C GLU A 96 -1.61 -5.18 -0.35
N GLY A 97 -1.76 -4.62 0.85
CA GLY A 97 -1.27 -5.22 2.09
C GLY A 97 -2.24 -6.22 2.71
N GLN A 98 -1.70 -7.14 3.49
CA GLN A 98 -2.43 -8.12 4.30
C GLN A 98 -2.34 -7.75 5.79
N GLY A 99 -3.35 -8.12 6.59
CA GLY A 99 -3.35 -7.93 8.04
C GLY A 99 -2.88 -6.56 8.51
N SER A 100 -2.07 -6.52 9.54
CA SER A 100 -1.22 -5.39 9.93
C SER A 100 0.04 -5.88 10.64
N LEU A 101 1.09 -5.07 10.68
CA LEU A 101 2.38 -5.48 11.29
C LEU A 101 2.23 -5.87 12.77
N LEU A 102 1.34 -5.20 13.51
CA LEU A 102 1.19 -5.35 14.95
C LEU A 102 -0.08 -6.12 15.36
N ASN A 103 -0.84 -6.65 14.39
CA ASN A 103 -1.99 -7.50 14.72
C ASN A 103 -1.51 -8.84 15.26
N PRO A 104 -1.88 -9.26 16.48
CA PRO A 104 -1.35 -10.47 17.08
C PRO A 104 -1.82 -11.77 16.41
N ALA A 105 -2.97 -11.73 15.72
CA ALA A 105 -3.52 -12.91 15.05
C ALA A 105 -3.16 -12.98 13.57
N TYR A 106 -3.04 -11.82 12.92
CA TYR A 106 -2.70 -11.71 11.50
C TYR A 106 -1.55 -10.72 11.28
N PRO A 107 -0.36 -11.01 11.84
CA PRO A 107 0.81 -10.15 11.61
C PRO A 107 1.23 -10.30 10.14
N GLY A 108 1.09 -9.24 9.36
CA GLY A 108 1.36 -9.28 7.93
C GLY A 108 1.84 -7.95 7.39
N GLY A 109 2.46 -7.98 6.21
CA GLY A 109 3.01 -6.80 5.55
C GLY A 109 4.53 -6.67 5.64
N PHE A 110 5.21 -7.40 6.54
CA PHE A 110 6.68 -7.43 6.61
C PHE A 110 7.30 -7.89 5.31
N GLU A 111 6.80 -9.00 4.79
CA GLU A 111 7.21 -9.63 3.54
C GLU A 111 6.99 -8.70 2.35
N LEU A 112 5.86 -7.97 2.34
CA LEU A 112 5.55 -7.00 1.30
C LEU A 112 6.52 -5.81 1.32
N LEU A 113 6.86 -5.32 2.51
CA LEU A 113 7.85 -4.26 2.68
C LEU A 113 9.24 -4.72 2.26
N ALA A 114 9.64 -5.95 2.64
CA ALA A 114 10.96 -6.50 2.38
C ALA A 114 11.17 -6.86 0.90
N ALA A 115 10.24 -7.59 0.30
CA ALA A 115 10.35 -8.13 -1.05
C ALA A 115 9.74 -7.20 -2.12
N GLY A 116 8.61 -6.56 -1.83
CA GLY A 116 7.96 -5.61 -2.74
C GLY A 116 8.68 -4.26 -2.83
N ARG A 117 9.49 -3.93 -1.82
CA ARG A 117 10.32 -2.71 -1.75
C ARG A 117 9.57 -1.46 -2.21
N PRO A 118 8.45 -1.09 -1.56
CA PRO A 118 7.69 0.10 -1.93
C PRO A 118 8.55 1.36 -1.81
N ASP A 119 8.26 2.37 -2.61
CA ASP A 119 8.89 3.69 -2.50
C ASP A 119 8.21 4.54 -1.43
N VAL A 120 6.91 4.30 -1.20
CA VAL A 120 6.07 4.99 -0.21
C VAL A 120 4.97 4.06 0.30
N VAL A 121 4.52 4.29 1.53
CA VAL A 121 3.42 3.55 2.14
C VAL A 121 2.23 4.49 2.39
N VAL A 122 1.03 4.00 2.13
CA VAL A 122 -0.25 4.61 2.53
C VAL A 122 -0.81 3.75 3.65
N MET A 123 -1.15 4.38 4.79
CA MET A 123 -1.72 3.69 5.94
C MET A 123 -3.25 3.81 5.96
N GLN A 124 -3.94 2.70 5.81
CA GLN A 124 -5.39 2.62 5.98
C GLN A 124 -5.72 2.44 7.46
N HIS A 125 -6.54 3.32 8.02
CA HIS A 125 -6.86 3.36 9.44
C HIS A 125 -8.36 3.49 9.69
N ALA A 126 -8.86 2.84 10.75
CA ALA A 126 -10.23 2.97 11.23
C ALA A 126 -10.22 3.72 12.59
N PRO A 127 -10.43 5.04 12.61
CA PRO A 127 -10.23 5.86 13.82
C PRO A 127 -11.18 5.52 14.98
N ALA A 128 -12.38 5.01 14.69
CA ALA A 128 -13.32 4.60 15.72
C ALA A 128 -12.96 3.28 16.40
N ARG A 129 -12.12 2.46 15.76
CA ARG A 129 -11.74 1.13 16.24
C ARG A 129 -10.82 1.20 17.43
N ARG A 130 -11.10 0.45 18.50
CA ARG A 130 -10.32 0.41 19.75
C ARG A 130 -9.60 -0.91 19.98
N GLU A 131 -10.11 -1.97 19.40
CA GLU A 131 -9.58 -3.34 19.50
C GLU A 131 -9.38 -3.92 18.10
N TYR A 132 -8.51 -4.91 17.99
CA TYR A 132 -8.30 -5.62 16.74
C TYR A 132 -9.56 -6.37 16.31
N ASP A 133 -9.88 -6.30 15.03
CA ASP A 133 -11.06 -6.92 14.43
C ASP A 133 -11.10 -8.44 14.69
N GLY A 134 -12.20 -8.90 15.28
CA GLY A 134 -12.37 -10.29 15.66
C GLY A 134 -11.65 -10.73 16.95
N PHE A 135 -10.96 -9.83 17.67
CA PHE A 135 -10.16 -10.15 18.86
C PHE A 135 -10.49 -9.26 20.06
N PRO A 136 -11.68 -9.40 20.68
CA PRO A 136 -12.06 -8.64 21.86
C PRO A 136 -11.01 -8.75 22.97
N GLY A 137 -10.73 -7.62 23.65
CA GLY A 137 -9.71 -7.53 24.70
C GLY A 137 -8.29 -7.28 24.18
N ASN A 138 -8.05 -7.34 22.87
CA ASN A 138 -6.76 -7.00 22.27
C ASN A 138 -6.80 -5.57 21.72
N ARG A 139 -6.29 -4.64 22.50
CA ARG A 139 -6.30 -3.22 22.16
C ARG A 139 -5.48 -2.92 20.91
N LEU A 140 -6.08 -2.17 20.00
CA LEU A 140 -5.41 -1.68 18.80
C LEU A 140 -4.25 -0.73 19.19
N HIS A 141 -3.08 -0.93 18.60
CA HIS A 141 -1.98 0.02 18.77
C HIS A 141 -2.33 1.36 18.13
N ASP A 142 -1.85 2.45 18.72
CA ASP A 142 -2.08 3.78 18.17
C ASP A 142 -1.43 3.95 16.78
N LEU A 143 -2.00 4.85 16.01
CA LEU A 143 -1.56 5.10 14.65
C LEU A 143 -0.09 5.53 14.55
N PRO A 144 0.44 6.45 15.40
CA PRO A 144 1.86 6.80 15.36
C PRO A 144 2.80 5.62 15.62
N THR A 145 2.43 4.70 16.51
CA THR A 145 3.23 3.50 16.77
C THR A 145 3.26 2.60 15.55
N GLN A 146 2.14 2.41 14.87
CA GLN A 146 2.07 1.60 13.64
C GLN A 146 2.84 2.24 12.49
N ILE A 147 2.75 3.57 12.32
CA ILE A 147 3.56 4.31 11.35
C ILE A 147 5.05 4.12 11.62
N ARG A 148 5.49 4.33 12.86
CA ARG A 148 6.90 4.13 13.24
C ARG A 148 7.38 2.71 12.95
N ALA A 149 6.57 1.69 13.23
CA ALA A 149 6.91 0.30 12.94
C ALA A 149 7.13 0.08 11.43
N VAL A 150 6.22 0.59 10.59
CA VAL A 150 6.35 0.52 9.13
C VAL A 150 7.62 1.21 8.65
N GLU A 151 7.86 2.45 9.09
CA GLU A 151 9.01 3.25 8.67
C GLU A 151 10.34 2.63 9.12
N LEU A 152 10.39 2.11 10.35
CA LEU A 152 11.58 1.46 10.90
C LEU A 152 11.96 0.19 10.11
N ILE A 153 10.95 -0.64 9.80
CA ILE A 153 11.18 -1.92 9.12
C ILE A 153 11.51 -1.72 7.65
N SER A 154 10.81 -0.82 6.97
CA SER A 154 10.95 -0.62 5.53
C SER A 154 12.07 0.36 5.15
N GLY A 155 12.44 1.27 6.05
CA GLY A 155 13.24 2.45 5.73
C GLY A 155 12.52 3.42 4.79
N ARG A 156 11.18 3.30 4.66
CA ARG A 156 10.35 4.13 3.76
C ARG A 156 9.35 4.95 4.55
N ARG A 157 9.04 6.12 4.03
CA ARG A 157 8.08 7.03 4.66
C ARG A 157 6.65 6.56 4.43
N VAL A 158 5.81 6.75 5.43
CA VAL A 158 4.37 6.82 5.24
C VAL A 158 4.06 8.18 4.63
N GLY A 159 3.42 8.20 3.46
CA GLY A 159 3.13 9.44 2.71
C GLY A 159 1.76 10.02 3.00
N ALA A 160 0.82 9.19 3.44
CA ALA A 160 -0.55 9.59 3.74
C ALA A 160 -1.26 8.56 4.61
N VAL A 161 -2.33 8.98 5.27
CA VAL A 161 -3.28 8.11 5.95
C VAL A 161 -4.60 8.13 5.19
N THR A 162 -5.24 6.97 5.03
CA THR A 162 -6.61 6.88 4.52
C THR A 162 -7.53 6.37 5.62
N ILE A 163 -8.74 6.92 5.68
CA ILE A 163 -9.70 6.68 6.76
C ILE A 163 -10.76 5.68 6.30
N ASN A 164 -10.98 4.65 7.09
CA ASN A 164 -12.24 3.93 7.11
C ASN A 164 -13.17 4.65 8.09
N HIS A 165 -14.27 5.18 7.59
CA HIS A 165 -15.23 5.96 8.39
C HIS A 165 -16.27 5.10 9.14
N GLU A 166 -16.00 3.83 9.34
CA GLU A 166 -16.80 2.94 10.18
C GLU A 166 -17.13 3.62 11.51
N ASP A 167 -18.40 3.62 11.87
CA ASP A 167 -18.93 4.24 13.10
C ASP A 167 -18.67 5.76 13.27
N LEU A 168 -18.40 6.46 12.18
CA LEU A 168 -18.23 7.92 12.17
C LEU A 168 -19.30 8.61 11.32
N ASP A 169 -19.87 9.66 11.85
CA ASP A 169 -20.66 10.62 11.09
C ASP A 169 -19.75 11.64 10.37
N ALA A 170 -20.36 12.57 9.62
CA ALA A 170 -19.61 13.56 8.86
C ALA A 170 -18.70 14.45 9.74
N ALA A 171 -19.16 14.82 10.92
CA ALA A 171 -18.38 15.64 11.87
C ALA A 171 -17.24 14.80 12.48
N GLY A 172 -17.50 13.54 12.81
CA GLY A 172 -16.51 12.58 13.28
C GLY A 172 -15.38 12.34 12.29
N ILE A 173 -15.70 12.26 10.99
CA ILE A 173 -14.69 12.10 9.93
C ILE A 173 -13.77 13.32 9.87
N GLU A 174 -14.33 14.53 9.86
CA GLU A 174 -13.50 15.75 9.83
C GLU A 174 -12.65 15.89 11.11
N ALA A 175 -13.20 15.55 12.26
CA ALA A 175 -12.47 15.53 13.52
C ALA A 175 -11.32 14.50 13.49
N ALA A 176 -11.56 13.30 12.95
CA ALA A 176 -10.55 12.25 12.80
C ALA A 176 -9.43 12.70 11.84
N ARG A 177 -9.76 13.32 10.71
CA ARG A 177 -8.78 13.87 9.77
C ARG A 177 -7.87 14.91 10.43
N ALA A 178 -8.49 15.86 11.14
CA ALA A 178 -7.74 16.90 11.85
C ALA A 178 -6.83 16.32 12.94
N ALA A 179 -7.32 15.34 13.71
CA ALA A 179 -6.56 14.67 14.75
C ALA A 179 -5.37 13.89 14.18
N ILE A 180 -5.58 13.10 13.11
CA ILE A 180 -4.52 12.37 12.43
C ILE A 180 -3.44 13.32 11.91
N THR A 181 -3.83 14.40 11.25
CA THR A 181 -2.87 15.39 10.74
C THR A 181 -2.10 16.08 11.86
N ALA A 182 -2.76 16.42 12.95
CA ALA A 182 -2.11 17.06 14.11
C ALA A 182 -1.13 16.11 14.82
N GLU A 183 -1.48 14.83 14.92
CA GLU A 183 -0.68 13.82 15.63
C GLU A 183 0.51 13.30 14.80
N THR A 184 0.32 13.12 13.49
CA THR A 184 1.29 12.46 12.63
C THR A 184 2.02 13.40 11.66
N GLY A 185 1.48 14.60 11.44
CA GLY A 185 1.94 15.51 10.37
C GLY A 185 1.57 15.06 8.96
N LEU A 186 0.82 13.96 8.80
CA LEU A 186 0.48 13.38 7.51
C LEU A 186 -0.91 13.85 7.04
N PRO A 187 -1.11 14.01 5.72
CA PRO A 187 -2.44 14.26 5.19
C PRO A 187 -3.33 13.02 5.36
N ALA A 188 -4.61 13.25 5.67
CA ALA A 188 -5.60 12.20 5.86
C ALA A 188 -6.76 12.36 4.86
N PHE A 189 -7.19 11.24 4.24
CA PHE A 189 -8.19 11.20 3.19
C PHE A 189 -9.26 10.15 3.50
N ASP A 190 -10.54 10.47 3.25
CA ASP A 190 -11.62 9.48 3.17
C ASP A 190 -11.91 9.19 1.70
N VAL A 191 -11.17 8.25 1.12
CA VAL A 191 -11.24 7.96 -0.31
C VAL A 191 -12.58 7.39 -0.78
N LEU A 192 -13.40 6.85 0.12
CA LEU A 192 -14.76 6.41 -0.23
C LEU A 192 -15.71 7.58 -0.44
N ARG A 193 -15.55 8.68 0.29
CA ARG A 193 -16.41 9.85 0.21
C ARG A 193 -15.96 10.87 -0.83
N GLU A 194 -14.66 11.11 -0.90
CA GLU A 194 -14.09 12.20 -1.70
C GLU A 194 -13.33 11.74 -2.95
N GLY A 195 -13.24 10.40 -3.17
CA GLY A 195 -12.38 9.83 -4.20
C GLY A 195 -10.91 9.86 -3.80
N ALA A 196 -10.06 9.27 -4.63
CA ALA A 196 -8.64 9.16 -4.35
C ALA A 196 -7.76 10.22 -5.04
N ASP A 197 -8.34 11.24 -5.67
CA ASP A 197 -7.58 12.30 -6.37
C ASP A 197 -6.68 13.10 -5.41
N GLY A 198 -7.17 13.40 -4.20
CA GLY A 198 -6.40 14.06 -3.15
C GLY A 198 -5.20 13.23 -2.72
N LEU A 199 -5.41 11.93 -2.51
CA LEU A 199 -4.38 10.97 -2.19
C LEU A 199 -3.35 10.85 -3.33
N CYS A 200 -3.81 10.73 -4.59
CA CYS A 200 -2.96 10.68 -5.77
C CYS A 200 -2.05 11.93 -5.85
N ARG A 201 -2.59 13.12 -5.63
CA ARG A 201 -1.79 14.37 -5.57
C ARG A 201 -0.79 14.38 -4.42
N ALA A 202 -1.15 13.88 -3.26
CA ALA A 202 -0.23 13.80 -2.11
C ALA A 202 0.98 12.89 -2.39
N LEU A 203 0.84 11.90 -3.27
CA LEU A 203 1.92 10.99 -3.67
C LEU A 203 2.77 11.52 -4.84
N SER A 204 2.46 12.70 -5.39
CA SER A 204 3.19 13.27 -6.54
C SER A 204 4.70 13.43 -6.34
N PRO A 205 5.25 13.75 -5.15
CA PRO A 205 6.71 13.84 -4.98
C PRO A 205 7.41 12.53 -5.32
N TRP A 206 6.90 11.40 -4.85
CA TRP A 206 7.47 10.07 -5.14
C TRP A 206 7.28 9.67 -6.62
N LEU A 207 6.17 10.11 -7.24
CA LEU A 207 5.96 9.88 -8.66
C LEU A 207 7.00 10.63 -9.51
N HIS A 208 7.31 11.88 -9.17
CA HIS A 208 8.33 12.64 -9.86
C HIS A 208 9.73 12.01 -9.70
N GLU A 209 10.05 11.49 -8.53
CA GLU A 209 11.30 10.75 -8.31
C GLU A 209 11.37 9.47 -9.17
N ALA A 210 10.26 8.73 -9.27
CA ALA A 210 10.19 7.56 -10.13
C ALA A 210 10.31 7.93 -11.62
N ASP A 211 9.68 9.03 -12.06
CA ASP A 211 9.82 9.54 -13.43
C ASP A 211 11.27 9.90 -13.75
N ALA A 212 11.98 10.55 -12.81
CA ALA A 212 13.38 10.90 -12.97
C ALA A 212 14.29 9.65 -13.10
N ARG A 213 14.02 8.59 -12.31
CA ARG A 213 14.74 7.30 -12.43
C ARG A 213 14.55 6.66 -13.81
N ARG A 214 13.34 6.69 -14.37
CA ARG A 214 13.04 6.17 -15.71
C ARG A 214 13.75 6.96 -16.81
N GLY A 215 13.77 8.28 -16.70
CA GLY A 215 14.44 9.16 -17.67
C GLY A 215 15.97 8.95 -17.73
N SER A 216 16.60 8.72 -16.58
CA SER A 216 18.04 8.48 -16.52
C SER A 216 18.47 7.10 -17.04
N GLY A 217 17.58 6.10 -16.96
CA GLY A 217 17.86 4.72 -17.46
C GLY A 217 17.84 4.59 -18.97
N VAL A 218 17.22 5.52 -19.69
CA VAL A 218 17.17 5.52 -21.16
C VAL A 218 18.46 6.12 -21.76
N ALA A 219 19.07 7.10 -21.10
CA ALA A 219 20.27 7.77 -21.59
C ALA A 219 21.56 6.91 -21.55
N GLY A 220 21.54 5.76 -20.88
CA GLY A 220 22.71 4.88 -20.72
C GLY A 220 22.75 3.66 -21.64
N ARG A 221 21.81 3.51 -22.59
CA ARG A 221 21.77 2.35 -23.50
C ARG A 221 22.20 2.64 -24.93
N ASP A 222 22.52 3.89 -25.26
CA ASP A 222 22.97 4.33 -26.60
C ASP A 222 24.47 4.70 -26.61
N GLY A 223 25.28 4.04 -25.78
CA GLY A 223 26.72 4.20 -25.72
C GLY A 223 27.49 2.91 -26.02
#